data_05490b899f9aca04c191e799cd93461d
#
_entry.id   05490b899f9aca04c191e799cd93461d
#
_cell.length_a   1.000
_cell.length_b   1.000
_cell.length_c   1.000
_cell.angle_alpha   90.00
_cell.angle_beta   90.00
_cell.angle_gamma   90.00
#
_symmetry.space_group_name_H-M   'P 1'
#
loop_
_entity.id
_entity.type
_entity.pdbx_description
1 polymer ?
#
loop_
_entity_poly.entity_id
_entity_poly.type
_entity_poly.pdbx_seq_one_letter_code
_entity_poly.pdbx_strand_id
1 'polypeptide(L)'
;MDSKKLEALVTSVEQGSFTRAAEILGYTQSGLTHMMNALEKDIGFPVLVRCRSGVRLTAAGEKVFPFIRECLSSTKELEQQIRLVKTQKEDTIRVAAYASIAMHWLPEVIEQFHAQHHDVHVDLKMGSVEEVYRWIQEDKVDIAFASRQDLLGPMDWTPLLDDPLMAILPKDYDLHGAETFDMRLFQDQEFLMPALGFDLDITRALERCNVTPIVQLMEVSDSVVISMVSHGLGVSMLSELVLKGRRDTVQALPLYPAAVRELGIVTRSKNNLRPVARHFVATACEMIRAM
;
A
#
# COMPACT_ATOMS: atom_id res chain seq x y z
N MET A 1 1.16 28.47 -19.25
CA MET A 1 0.47 27.17 -18.96
C MET A 1 0.20 27.11 -17.45
N ASP A 2 -1.03 26.84 -17.05
CA ASP A 2 -1.43 26.81 -15.63
C ASP A 2 -1.58 25.36 -15.18
N SER A 3 -1.07 25.01 -13.99
CA SER A 3 -1.14 23.63 -13.44
C SER A 3 -2.56 23.10 -13.33
N LYS A 4 -3.53 23.95 -12.99
CA LYS A 4 -4.96 23.60 -12.98
C LYS A 4 -5.49 23.16 -14.33
N LYS A 5 -5.03 23.78 -15.43
CA LYS A 5 -5.39 23.36 -16.79
C LYS A 5 -4.76 22.03 -17.15
N LEU A 6 -3.51 21.78 -16.72
CA LEU A 6 -2.84 20.50 -16.93
C LEU A 6 -3.51 19.37 -16.14
N GLU A 7 -3.90 19.63 -14.90
CA GLU A 7 -4.65 18.70 -14.07
C GLU A 7 -6.01 18.35 -14.67
N ALA A 8 -6.73 19.37 -15.14
CA ALA A 8 -8.01 19.19 -15.83
C ALA A 8 -7.87 18.33 -17.10
N LEU A 9 -6.78 18.50 -17.86
CA LEU A 9 -6.49 17.66 -19.02
C LEU A 9 -6.25 16.21 -18.61
N VAL A 10 -5.33 15.98 -17.67
CA VAL A 10 -4.96 14.63 -17.23
C VAL A 10 -6.18 13.89 -16.69
N THR A 11 -6.93 14.52 -15.78
CA THR A 11 -8.16 13.92 -15.22
C THR A 11 -9.22 13.65 -16.31
N SER A 12 -9.37 14.54 -17.31
CA SER A 12 -10.31 14.32 -18.41
C SER A 12 -9.95 13.12 -19.27
N VAL A 13 -8.68 12.88 -19.51
CA VAL A 13 -8.16 11.72 -20.25
C VAL A 13 -8.34 10.44 -19.46
N GLU A 14 -7.96 10.44 -18.18
CA GLU A 14 -8.05 9.28 -17.29
C GLU A 14 -9.50 8.82 -17.06
N GLN A 15 -10.41 9.77 -16.94
CA GLN A 15 -11.85 9.48 -16.79
C GLN A 15 -12.57 9.23 -18.12
N GLY A 16 -11.96 9.54 -19.25
CA GLY A 16 -12.58 9.48 -20.56
C GLY A 16 -13.82 10.38 -20.70
N SER A 17 -14.07 11.31 -19.77
CA SER A 17 -15.31 12.09 -19.65
C SER A 17 -15.08 13.44 -18.99
N PHE A 18 -15.51 14.51 -19.68
CA PHE A 18 -15.49 15.85 -19.08
C PHE A 18 -16.45 16.00 -17.90
N THR A 19 -17.58 15.32 -17.91
CA THR A 19 -18.55 15.39 -16.82
C THR A 19 -17.96 14.80 -15.54
N ARG A 20 -17.41 13.58 -15.63
CA ARG A 20 -16.76 12.94 -14.47
C ARG A 20 -15.53 13.70 -13.98
N ALA A 21 -14.70 14.19 -14.90
CA ALA A 21 -13.55 15.00 -14.53
C ALA A 21 -13.95 16.30 -13.81
N ALA A 22 -15.03 16.96 -14.27
CA ALA A 22 -15.56 18.14 -13.63
C ALA A 22 -16.06 17.87 -12.21
N GLU A 23 -16.79 16.78 -12.00
CA GLU A 23 -17.25 16.32 -10.67
C GLU A 23 -16.06 16.10 -9.72
N ILE A 24 -15.04 15.37 -10.17
CA ILE A 24 -13.83 15.06 -9.36
C ILE A 24 -13.08 16.34 -8.98
N LEU A 25 -12.98 17.30 -9.90
CA LEU A 25 -12.20 18.53 -9.70
C LEU A 25 -13.01 19.69 -9.11
N GLY A 26 -14.30 19.49 -8.83
CA GLY A 26 -15.18 20.52 -8.28
C GLY A 26 -15.50 21.66 -9.25
N TYR A 27 -15.50 21.39 -10.56
CA TYR A 27 -15.89 22.34 -11.62
C TYR A 27 -17.26 21.99 -12.22
N THR A 28 -17.81 22.97 -12.95
CA THR A 28 -18.92 22.67 -13.89
C THR A 28 -18.34 22.08 -15.19
N GLN A 29 -19.11 21.25 -15.88
CA GLN A 29 -18.70 20.67 -17.18
C GLN A 29 -18.40 21.77 -18.23
N SER A 30 -19.16 22.88 -18.21
CA SER A 30 -18.89 24.04 -19.06
C SER A 30 -17.59 24.75 -18.70
N GLY A 31 -17.31 24.93 -17.40
CA GLY A 31 -16.05 25.49 -16.88
C GLY A 31 -14.85 24.66 -17.29
N LEU A 32 -14.92 23.35 -17.14
CA LEU A 32 -13.86 22.43 -17.56
C LEU A 32 -13.62 22.49 -19.09
N THR A 33 -14.71 22.53 -19.87
CA THR A 33 -14.62 22.71 -21.33
C THR A 33 -13.91 24.01 -21.71
N HIS A 34 -14.23 25.12 -21.03
CA HIS A 34 -13.56 26.41 -21.25
C HIS A 34 -12.07 26.34 -20.89
N MET A 35 -11.72 25.67 -19.81
CA MET A 35 -10.32 25.45 -19.40
C MET A 35 -9.53 24.67 -20.46
N MET A 36 -10.13 23.61 -21.04
CA MET A 36 -9.49 22.83 -22.10
C MET A 36 -9.28 23.62 -23.37
N ASN A 37 -10.30 24.37 -23.81
CA ASN A 37 -10.16 25.24 -24.97
C ASN A 37 -9.07 26.32 -24.77
N ALA A 38 -8.97 26.87 -23.56
CA ALA A 38 -7.91 27.83 -23.21
C ALA A 38 -6.52 27.17 -23.20
N LEU A 39 -6.41 25.91 -22.72
CA LEU A 39 -5.15 25.17 -22.74
C LEU A 39 -4.71 24.87 -24.19
N GLU A 40 -5.61 24.41 -25.04
CA GLU A 40 -5.31 24.12 -26.45
C GLU A 40 -4.90 25.37 -27.21
N LYS A 41 -5.49 26.52 -26.87
CA LYS A 41 -5.07 27.84 -27.40
C LYS A 41 -3.65 28.19 -26.94
N ASP A 42 -3.32 27.93 -25.66
CA ASP A 42 -1.97 28.18 -25.13
C ASP A 42 -0.92 27.26 -25.78
N ILE A 43 -1.30 26.02 -26.09
CA ILE A 43 -0.43 25.00 -26.76
C ILE A 43 -0.32 25.26 -28.27
N GLY A 44 -1.36 25.81 -28.87
CA GLY A 44 -1.41 26.14 -30.30
C GLY A 44 -2.00 25.04 -31.20
N PHE A 45 -2.41 23.90 -30.64
CA PHE A 45 -3.06 22.82 -31.38
C PHE A 45 -4.01 22.03 -30.46
N PRO A 46 -5.01 21.32 -31.01
CA PRO A 46 -5.92 20.49 -30.22
C PRO A 46 -5.18 19.28 -29.67
N VAL A 47 -5.31 19.05 -28.35
CA VAL A 47 -4.77 17.89 -27.63
C VAL A 47 -5.82 16.84 -27.35
N LEU A 48 -7.11 17.23 -27.35
CA LEU A 48 -8.25 16.34 -27.08
C LEU A 48 -9.19 16.27 -28.29
N VAL A 49 -9.82 15.12 -28.45
CA VAL A 49 -10.92 14.90 -29.38
C VAL A 49 -12.12 14.32 -28.63
N ARG A 50 -13.31 14.88 -28.92
CA ARG A 50 -14.59 14.36 -28.42
C ARG A 50 -15.12 13.33 -29.38
N CYS A 51 -15.45 12.17 -28.91
CA CYS A 51 -16.07 11.11 -29.69
C CYS A 51 -17.29 10.55 -28.94
N ARG A 52 -18.07 9.72 -29.63
CA ARG A 52 -19.27 9.09 -29.01
C ARG A 52 -18.93 8.26 -27.77
N SER A 53 -17.70 7.76 -27.67
CA SER A 53 -17.18 6.99 -26.52
C SER A 53 -16.54 7.88 -25.43
N GLY A 54 -16.61 9.22 -25.54
CA GLY A 54 -16.05 10.14 -24.54
C GLY A 54 -14.93 11.04 -25.05
N VAL A 55 -13.93 11.28 -24.22
CA VAL A 55 -12.77 12.16 -24.48
C VAL A 55 -11.54 11.31 -24.72
N ARG A 56 -10.78 11.60 -25.79
CA ARG A 56 -9.51 10.94 -26.11
C ARG A 56 -8.46 11.96 -26.53
N LEU A 57 -7.19 11.56 -26.46
CA LEU A 57 -6.09 12.35 -27.00
C LEU A 57 -6.13 12.36 -28.54
N THR A 58 -5.70 13.46 -29.13
CA THR A 58 -5.30 13.52 -30.55
C THR A 58 -3.94 12.88 -30.74
N ALA A 59 -3.53 12.57 -31.96
CA ALA A 59 -2.16 12.08 -32.26
C ALA A 59 -1.07 13.08 -31.82
N ALA A 60 -1.36 14.39 -31.83
CA ALA A 60 -0.47 15.41 -31.29
C ALA A 60 -0.50 15.41 -29.74
N GLY A 61 -1.69 15.23 -29.16
CA GLY A 61 -1.90 15.10 -27.74
C GLY A 61 -1.13 13.90 -27.15
N GLU A 62 -1.17 12.73 -27.79
CA GLU A 62 -0.43 11.55 -27.34
C GLU A 62 1.09 11.80 -27.20
N LYS A 63 1.66 12.61 -28.11
CA LYS A 63 3.09 12.94 -28.08
C LYS A 63 3.47 13.85 -26.92
N VAL A 64 2.60 14.77 -26.54
CA VAL A 64 2.90 15.78 -25.49
C VAL A 64 2.37 15.37 -24.11
N PHE A 65 1.43 14.45 -24.03
CA PHE A 65 0.79 14.01 -22.80
C PHE A 65 1.75 13.45 -21.73
N PRO A 66 2.78 12.64 -22.07
CA PRO A 66 3.77 12.18 -21.10
C PRO A 66 4.49 13.36 -20.41
N PHE A 67 4.89 14.38 -21.19
CA PHE A 67 5.57 15.57 -20.66
C PHE A 67 4.63 16.45 -19.81
N ILE A 68 3.35 16.48 -20.15
CA ILE A 68 2.34 17.16 -19.34
C ILE A 68 2.17 16.48 -17.99
N ARG A 69 2.13 15.15 -17.95
CA ARG A 69 2.08 14.39 -16.70
C ARG A 69 3.33 14.61 -15.83
N GLU A 70 4.50 14.61 -16.44
CA GLU A 70 5.75 14.87 -15.75
C GLU A 70 5.79 16.29 -15.16
N CYS A 71 5.39 17.29 -15.94
CA CYS A 71 5.28 18.67 -15.48
C CYS A 71 4.30 18.82 -14.30
N LEU A 72 3.13 18.17 -14.39
CA LEU A 72 2.14 18.15 -13.31
C LEU A 72 2.68 17.49 -12.04
N SER A 73 3.39 16.38 -12.18
CA SER A 73 4.05 15.68 -11.06
C SER A 73 5.06 16.60 -10.38
N SER A 74 5.97 17.19 -11.15
CA SER A 74 7.00 18.11 -10.63
C SER A 74 6.38 19.35 -9.97
N THR A 75 5.26 19.87 -10.51
CA THR A 75 4.54 21.00 -9.89
C THR A 75 3.95 20.59 -8.54
N LYS A 76 3.35 19.41 -8.44
CA LYS A 76 2.83 18.86 -7.17
C LYS A 76 3.95 18.65 -6.15
N GLU A 77 5.10 18.16 -6.59
CA GLU A 77 6.29 18.02 -5.75
C GLU A 77 6.78 19.38 -5.22
N LEU A 78 6.85 20.40 -6.08
CA LEU A 78 7.22 21.76 -5.67
C LEU A 78 6.23 22.34 -4.66
N GLU A 79 4.92 22.23 -4.92
CA GLU A 79 3.88 22.70 -3.98
C GLU A 79 3.98 21.99 -2.63
N GLN A 80 4.35 20.74 -2.63
CA GLN A 80 4.59 19.96 -1.41
C GLN A 80 5.83 20.47 -0.67
N GLN A 81 6.94 20.69 -1.37
CA GLN A 81 8.14 21.26 -0.77
C GLN A 81 7.88 22.67 -0.18
N ILE A 82 7.12 23.52 -0.90
CA ILE A 82 6.69 24.82 -0.41
C ILE A 82 5.84 24.69 0.87
N ARG A 83 4.93 23.69 0.91
CA ARG A 83 4.15 23.41 2.13
C ARG A 83 5.06 22.98 3.29
N LEU A 84 6.01 22.08 3.05
CA LEU A 84 6.97 21.63 4.05
C LEU A 84 7.81 22.80 4.61
N VAL A 85 8.26 23.70 3.76
CA VAL A 85 9.00 24.90 4.17
C VAL A 85 8.10 25.89 4.92
N LYS A 86 6.85 26.09 4.47
CA LYS A 86 5.90 27.03 5.11
C LYS A 86 5.36 26.54 6.44
N THR A 87 5.19 25.23 6.60
CA THR A 87 4.63 24.68 7.84
C THR A 87 5.69 24.55 8.92
N GLN A 88 7.00 24.79 8.65
CA GLN A 88 8.08 24.65 9.64
C GLN A 88 7.70 23.83 10.90
N LYS A 89 6.89 22.80 10.70
CA LYS A 89 6.72 21.72 11.65
C LYS A 89 7.76 20.70 11.27
N GLU A 90 9.01 21.00 11.65
CA GLU A 90 10.11 20.06 11.67
C GLU A 90 9.74 18.78 12.46
N ASP A 91 8.60 18.78 13.09
CA ASP A 91 8.20 17.95 14.21
C ASP A 91 7.18 16.88 13.88
N THR A 92 6.95 16.54 12.60
CA THR A 92 6.03 15.45 12.24
C THR A 92 6.68 14.47 11.27
N ILE A 93 6.70 13.19 11.63
CA ILE A 93 7.08 12.07 10.74
C ILE A 93 5.80 11.35 10.33
N ARG A 94 5.55 11.24 9.03
CA ARG A 94 4.39 10.52 8.48
C ARG A 94 4.79 9.07 8.21
N VAL A 95 4.17 8.16 8.92
CA VAL A 95 4.47 6.72 8.87
C VAL A 95 3.25 5.97 8.34
N ALA A 96 3.45 5.05 7.40
CA ALA A 96 2.44 4.07 7.02
C ALA A 96 2.86 2.66 7.45
N ALA A 97 1.91 1.81 7.79
CA ALA A 97 2.18 0.44 8.15
C ALA A 97 0.98 -0.49 7.91
N TYR A 98 1.26 -1.79 7.79
CA TYR A 98 0.25 -2.82 7.94
C TYR A 98 -0.24 -2.89 9.39
N ALA A 99 -1.47 -3.33 9.58
CA ALA A 99 -2.10 -3.42 10.91
C ALA A 99 -1.27 -4.24 11.91
N SER A 100 -0.70 -5.37 11.50
CA SER A 100 0.13 -6.22 12.34
C SER A 100 1.40 -5.51 12.83
N ILE A 101 2.07 -4.76 11.96
CA ILE A 101 3.26 -3.97 12.28
C ILE A 101 2.90 -2.79 13.19
N ALA A 102 1.83 -2.08 12.83
CA ALA A 102 1.33 -0.94 13.61
C ALA A 102 0.94 -1.35 15.05
N MET A 103 0.45 -2.59 15.22
CA MET A 103 0.03 -3.11 16.51
C MET A 103 1.20 -3.62 17.36
N HIS A 104 2.15 -4.31 16.77
CA HIS A 104 3.13 -5.11 17.52
C HIS A 104 4.55 -4.54 17.55
N TRP A 105 4.89 -3.62 16.63
CA TRP A 105 6.24 -3.03 16.57
C TRP A 105 6.24 -1.52 16.81
N LEU A 106 5.34 -0.79 16.14
CA LEU A 106 5.41 0.66 16.16
C LEU A 106 5.17 1.30 17.53
N PRO A 107 4.33 0.77 18.45
CA PRO A 107 4.19 1.39 19.77
C PRO A 107 5.50 1.49 20.52
N GLU A 108 6.27 0.39 20.59
CA GLU A 108 7.58 0.36 21.27
C GLU A 108 8.61 1.22 20.53
N VAL A 109 8.63 1.18 19.19
CA VAL A 109 9.52 2.02 18.37
C VAL A 109 9.24 3.51 18.60
N ILE A 110 7.97 3.90 18.62
CA ILE A 110 7.55 5.30 18.83
C ILE A 110 7.92 5.73 20.27
N GLU A 111 7.68 4.89 21.26
CA GLU A 111 8.04 5.16 22.65
C GLU A 111 9.55 5.42 22.78
N GLN A 112 10.38 4.52 22.27
CA GLN A 112 11.84 4.66 22.31
C GLN A 112 12.33 5.89 21.53
N PHE A 113 11.71 6.17 20.38
CA PHE A 113 12.02 7.35 19.58
C PHE A 113 11.67 8.64 20.33
N HIS A 114 10.49 8.71 20.96
CA HIS A 114 10.05 9.88 21.75
C HIS A 114 10.93 10.14 22.98
N ALA A 115 11.60 9.13 23.52
CA ALA A 115 12.56 9.34 24.62
C ALA A 115 13.71 10.29 24.24
N GLN A 116 14.05 10.39 22.94
CA GLN A 116 15.08 11.26 22.41
C GLN A 116 14.52 12.45 21.59
N HIS A 117 13.28 12.35 21.14
CA HIS A 117 12.62 13.32 20.24
C HIS A 117 11.19 13.60 20.69
N HIS A 118 11.01 14.08 21.93
CA HIS A 118 9.71 14.27 22.56
C HIS A 118 8.84 15.36 21.87
N ASP A 119 9.45 16.27 21.11
CA ASP A 119 8.75 17.32 20.37
C ASP A 119 8.30 16.85 18.96
N VAL A 120 8.71 15.65 18.53
CA VAL A 120 8.37 15.12 17.20
C VAL A 120 7.08 14.32 17.26
N HIS A 121 6.12 14.70 16.42
CA HIS A 121 4.87 13.94 16.27
C HIS A 121 5.02 12.84 15.23
N VAL A 122 4.51 11.65 15.53
CA VAL A 122 4.42 10.54 14.56
C VAL A 122 2.97 10.41 14.09
N ASP A 123 2.72 10.78 12.84
CA ASP A 123 1.42 10.61 12.17
C ASP A 123 1.37 9.22 11.53
N LEU A 124 0.65 8.29 12.17
CA LEU A 124 0.56 6.89 11.76
C LEU A 124 -0.69 6.63 10.93
N LYS A 125 -0.51 6.08 9.72
CA LYS A 125 -1.57 5.58 8.86
C LYS A 125 -1.47 4.07 8.68
N MET A 126 -2.60 3.38 8.79
CA MET A 126 -2.70 1.96 8.44
C MET A 126 -3.39 1.79 7.09
N GLY A 127 -2.91 0.83 6.30
CA GLY A 127 -3.48 0.54 5.00
C GLY A 127 -3.12 -0.84 4.48
N SER A 128 -3.74 -1.21 3.36
CA SER A 128 -3.40 -2.39 2.58
C SER A 128 -2.01 -2.26 1.93
N VAL A 129 -1.51 -3.36 1.35
CA VAL A 129 -0.26 -3.37 0.57
C VAL A 129 -0.24 -2.25 -0.47
N GLU A 130 -1.26 -2.18 -1.30
CA GLU A 130 -1.36 -1.21 -2.38
C GLU A 130 -1.43 0.24 -1.87
N GLU A 131 -2.19 0.47 -0.79
CA GLU A 131 -2.34 1.80 -0.20
C GLU A 131 -1.03 2.31 0.37
N VAL A 132 -0.33 1.47 1.13
CA VAL A 132 0.93 1.83 1.78
C VAL A 132 1.99 2.22 0.73
N TYR A 133 2.14 1.43 -0.33
CA TYR A 133 3.07 1.72 -1.42
C TYR A 133 2.64 2.95 -2.23
N ARG A 134 1.35 3.10 -2.52
CA ARG A 134 0.81 4.28 -3.19
C ARG A 134 1.08 5.56 -2.38
N TRP A 135 0.92 5.52 -1.06
CA TRP A 135 1.19 6.70 -0.22
C TRP A 135 2.66 7.12 -0.21
N ILE A 136 3.59 6.17 -0.29
CA ILE A 136 5.02 6.48 -0.49
C ILE A 136 5.25 7.11 -1.85
N GLN A 137 4.66 6.56 -2.92
CA GLN A 137 4.80 7.10 -4.28
C GLN A 137 4.24 8.51 -4.42
N GLU A 138 3.12 8.77 -3.75
CA GLU A 138 2.43 10.07 -3.75
C GLU A 138 2.97 11.05 -2.70
N ASP A 139 4.08 10.73 -2.01
CA ASP A 139 4.66 11.52 -0.93
C ASP A 139 3.67 11.87 0.21
N LYS A 140 2.66 11.05 0.41
CA LYS A 140 1.70 11.20 1.51
C LYS A 140 2.28 10.74 2.84
N VAL A 141 3.30 9.88 2.82
CA VAL A 141 4.06 9.41 3.98
C VAL A 141 5.56 9.45 3.69
N ASP A 142 6.36 9.59 4.74
CA ASP A 142 7.82 9.67 4.65
C ASP A 142 8.45 8.27 4.70
N ILE A 143 7.82 7.36 5.47
CA ILE A 143 8.31 6.01 5.78
C ILE A 143 7.12 5.05 5.71
N ALA A 144 7.32 3.87 5.15
CA ALA A 144 6.33 2.81 5.20
C ALA A 144 6.95 1.50 5.71
N PHE A 145 6.21 0.81 6.56
CA PHE A 145 6.52 -0.55 7.02
C PHE A 145 5.60 -1.52 6.29
N ALA A 146 6.19 -2.41 5.51
CA ALA A 146 5.44 -3.28 4.59
C ALA A 146 6.17 -4.59 4.32
N SER A 147 5.52 -5.53 3.62
CA SER A 147 6.19 -6.66 2.98
C SER A 147 6.83 -6.22 1.66
N ARG A 148 7.89 -6.91 1.25
CA ARG A 148 8.62 -6.60 0.02
C ARG A 148 7.77 -6.86 -1.21
N GLN A 149 7.70 -5.86 -2.08
CA GLN A 149 6.98 -5.94 -3.37
C GLN A 149 7.89 -5.50 -4.51
N ASP A 150 8.34 -6.44 -5.33
CA ASP A 150 9.28 -6.18 -6.42
C ASP A 150 8.67 -5.45 -7.62
N LEU A 151 7.33 -5.38 -7.70
CA LEU A 151 6.60 -4.88 -8.87
C LEU A 151 6.22 -3.39 -8.79
N LEU A 152 6.51 -2.68 -7.69
CA LEU A 152 5.92 -1.37 -7.40
C LEU A 152 6.83 -0.17 -7.68
N GLY A 153 7.89 -0.33 -8.48
CA GLY A 153 8.75 0.75 -8.96
C GLY A 153 9.98 1.02 -8.09
N PRO A 154 10.82 1.99 -8.48
CA PRO A 154 12.08 2.27 -7.80
C PRO A 154 11.85 2.94 -6.45
N MET A 155 11.99 2.17 -5.38
CA MET A 155 11.94 2.63 -4.00
C MET A 155 13.09 1.98 -3.22
N ASP A 156 13.56 2.68 -2.20
CA ASP A 156 14.59 2.15 -1.32
C ASP A 156 13.97 1.20 -0.30
N TRP A 157 14.50 -0.02 -0.24
CA TRP A 157 14.13 -1.07 0.68
C TRP A 157 15.16 -1.26 1.79
N THR A 158 14.70 -1.41 3.03
CA THR A 158 15.54 -1.79 4.18
C THR A 158 14.91 -3.02 4.84
N PRO A 159 15.52 -4.20 4.73
CA PRO A 159 14.98 -5.41 5.36
C PRO A 159 15.05 -5.32 6.88
N LEU A 160 14.00 -5.81 7.54
CA LEU A 160 13.91 -5.89 9.01
C LEU A 160 13.90 -7.34 9.48
N LEU A 161 12.86 -8.10 9.13
CA LEU A 161 12.61 -9.45 9.64
C LEU A 161 11.81 -10.27 8.62
N ASP A 162 12.09 -11.57 8.58
CA ASP A 162 11.25 -12.54 7.91
C ASP A 162 10.14 -13.01 8.87
N ASP A 163 8.89 -12.83 8.49
CA ASP A 163 7.72 -13.18 9.27
C ASP A 163 7.08 -14.47 8.70
N PRO A 164 7.15 -15.60 9.42
CA PRO A 164 6.65 -16.87 8.93
C PRO A 164 5.16 -16.83 8.64
N LEU A 165 4.75 -17.43 7.53
CA LEU A 165 3.36 -17.76 7.26
C LEU A 165 2.99 -19.08 7.95
N MET A 166 1.81 -19.09 8.58
CA MET A 166 1.29 -20.20 9.37
C MET A 166 -0.02 -20.69 8.77
N ALA A 167 -0.24 -22.00 8.77
CA ALA A 167 -1.57 -22.55 8.52
C ALA A 167 -2.49 -22.24 9.70
N ILE A 168 -3.71 -21.76 9.43
CA ILE A 168 -4.73 -21.43 10.41
C ILE A 168 -5.92 -22.38 10.19
N LEU A 169 -6.20 -23.16 11.22
CA LEU A 169 -7.15 -24.26 11.16
C LEU A 169 -8.13 -24.19 12.34
N PRO A 170 -9.35 -24.74 12.20
CA PRO A 170 -10.26 -24.92 13.32
C PRO A 170 -9.59 -25.71 14.46
N LYS A 171 -10.04 -25.50 15.70
CA LYS A 171 -9.46 -26.20 16.87
C LYS A 171 -9.61 -27.71 16.84
N ASP A 172 -10.65 -28.20 16.22
CA ASP A 172 -11.01 -29.62 16.07
C ASP A 172 -10.50 -30.24 14.78
N TYR A 173 -9.70 -29.50 13.99
CA TYR A 173 -9.06 -30.02 12.78
C TYR A 173 -8.10 -31.16 13.15
N ASP A 174 -8.32 -32.34 12.56
CA ASP A 174 -7.48 -33.51 12.86
C ASP A 174 -6.13 -33.41 12.13
N LEU A 175 -5.11 -33.20 12.91
CA LEU A 175 -3.73 -33.09 12.44
C LEU A 175 -2.99 -34.44 12.41
N HIS A 176 -3.61 -35.53 12.90
CA HIS A 176 -2.95 -36.84 13.03
C HIS A 176 -1.59 -36.79 13.76
N GLY A 177 -1.41 -35.80 14.67
CA GLY A 177 -0.17 -35.63 15.43
C GLY A 177 0.94 -34.86 14.68
N ALA A 178 0.65 -34.24 13.54
CA ALA A 178 1.63 -33.45 12.80
C ALA A 178 1.99 -32.13 13.51
N GLU A 179 3.28 -31.81 13.55
CA GLU A 179 3.81 -30.54 14.10
C GLU A 179 3.91 -29.43 13.03
N THR A 180 3.80 -29.79 11.76
CA THR A 180 3.81 -28.88 10.61
C THR A 180 2.63 -29.20 9.70
N PHE A 181 2.15 -28.21 8.96
CA PHE A 181 1.06 -28.37 8.00
C PHE A 181 1.62 -28.42 6.57
N ASP A 182 1.39 -29.55 5.87
CA ASP A 182 1.76 -29.67 4.46
C ASP A 182 0.89 -28.76 3.61
N MET A 183 1.50 -27.83 2.86
CA MET A 183 0.81 -26.88 1.98
C MET A 183 -0.15 -27.57 1.00
N ARG A 184 0.15 -28.80 0.59
CA ARG A 184 -0.72 -29.59 -0.31
C ARG A 184 -2.09 -29.93 0.29
N LEU A 185 -2.21 -29.90 1.62
CA LEU A 185 -3.47 -30.12 2.31
C LEU A 185 -4.46 -28.96 2.19
N PHE A 186 -4.01 -27.80 1.70
CA PHE A 186 -4.94 -26.74 1.31
C PHE A 186 -5.67 -27.01 -0.02
N GLN A 187 -5.19 -28.00 -0.81
CA GLN A 187 -5.82 -28.34 -2.07
C GLN A 187 -7.29 -28.69 -1.86
N ASP A 188 -8.17 -28.06 -2.64
CA ASP A 188 -9.63 -28.26 -2.60
C ASP A 188 -10.31 -27.94 -1.24
N GLN A 189 -9.59 -27.28 -0.29
CA GLN A 189 -10.18 -26.78 0.95
C GLN A 189 -10.86 -25.45 0.73
N GLU A 190 -11.92 -25.16 1.49
CA GLU A 190 -12.52 -23.82 1.62
C GLU A 190 -11.49 -22.90 2.29
N PHE A 191 -10.90 -22.02 1.50
CA PHE A 191 -9.80 -21.14 1.93
C PHE A 191 -10.24 -19.70 2.05
N LEU A 192 -10.21 -19.18 3.25
CA LEU A 192 -10.57 -17.78 3.55
C LEU A 192 -9.36 -16.90 3.26
N MET A 193 -9.34 -16.25 2.10
CA MET A 193 -8.26 -15.35 1.68
C MET A 193 -8.47 -13.97 2.29
N PRO A 194 -7.57 -13.49 3.18
CA PRO A 194 -7.65 -12.15 3.76
C PRO A 194 -7.35 -11.06 2.72
N ALA A 195 -7.53 -9.80 3.12
CA ALA A 195 -7.10 -8.61 2.39
C ALA A 195 -7.58 -8.54 0.94
N LEU A 196 -8.91 -8.69 0.70
CA LEU A 196 -9.51 -8.55 -0.63
C LEU A 196 -9.08 -9.64 -1.65
N GLY A 197 -8.50 -10.72 -1.19
CA GLY A 197 -7.99 -11.79 -2.05
C GLY A 197 -6.66 -11.49 -2.73
N PHE A 198 -5.97 -10.45 -2.30
CA PHE A 198 -4.68 -10.00 -2.83
C PHE A 198 -3.56 -10.00 -1.78
N ASP A 199 -3.53 -10.97 -0.89
CA ASP A 199 -2.31 -11.21 -0.15
C ASP A 199 -1.30 -11.89 -1.08
N LEU A 200 -0.40 -11.08 -1.66
CA LEU A 200 0.61 -11.55 -2.60
C LEU A 200 1.55 -12.58 -1.98
N ASP A 201 1.79 -12.51 -0.68
CA ASP A 201 2.68 -13.44 0.01
C ASP A 201 2.02 -14.81 0.13
N ILE A 202 0.74 -14.86 0.46
CA ILE A 202 -0.08 -16.11 0.48
C ILE A 202 -0.20 -16.66 -0.94
N THR A 203 -0.55 -15.85 -1.91
CA THR A 203 -0.71 -16.27 -3.32
C THR A 203 0.58 -16.88 -3.85
N ARG A 204 1.73 -16.24 -3.64
CA ARG A 204 3.04 -16.77 -4.02
C ARG A 204 3.38 -18.09 -3.32
N ALA A 205 3.02 -18.23 -2.04
CA ALA A 205 3.26 -19.45 -1.29
C ALA A 205 2.46 -20.62 -1.88
N LEU A 206 1.17 -20.43 -2.19
CA LEU A 206 0.31 -21.43 -2.82
C LEU A 206 0.80 -21.79 -4.23
N GLU A 207 1.14 -20.78 -5.06
CA GLU A 207 1.66 -20.98 -6.42
C GLU A 207 2.97 -21.78 -6.45
N ARG A 208 3.91 -21.52 -5.53
CA ARG A 208 5.17 -22.26 -5.42
C ARG A 208 4.95 -23.76 -5.16
N CYS A 209 3.86 -24.10 -4.51
CA CYS A 209 3.51 -25.50 -4.19
C CYS A 209 2.52 -26.12 -5.19
N ASN A 210 2.11 -25.37 -6.23
CA ASN A 210 1.06 -25.74 -7.18
C ASN A 210 -0.24 -26.17 -6.47
N VAL A 211 -0.65 -25.42 -5.44
CA VAL A 211 -1.86 -25.65 -4.65
C VAL A 211 -2.93 -24.67 -5.06
N THR A 212 -4.13 -25.18 -5.31
CA THR A 212 -5.28 -24.35 -5.73
C THR A 212 -6.46 -24.68 -4.81
N PRO A 213 -6.61 -23.97 -3.67
CA PRO A 213 -7.76 -24.14 -2.79
C PRO A 213 -9.02 -23.53 -3.39
N ILE A 214 -10.18 -23.79 -2.79
CA ILE A 214 -11.45 -23.12 -3.10
C ILE A 214 -11.43 -21.76 -2.37
N VAL A 215 -11.05 -20.70 -3.07
CA VAL A 215 -10.81 -19.40 -2.45
C VAL A 215 -12.11 -18.64 -2.22
N GLN A 216 -12.38 -18.26 -0.97
CA GLN A 216 -13.38 -17.26 -0.60
C GLN A 216 -12.67 -15.95 -0.31
N LEU A 217 -12.96 -14.90 -1.12
CA LEU A 217 -12.40 -13.58 -0.97
C LEU A 217 -13.07 -12.81 0.17
N MET A 218 -12.27 -12.28 1.09
CA MET A 218 -12.75 -11.60 2.29
C MET A 218 -12.27 -10.14 2.35
N GLU A 219 -13.19 -9.19 2.19
CA GLU A 219 -12.93 -7.75 2.46
C GLU A 219 -12.98 -7.44 3.96
N VAL A 220 -12.27 -8.22 4.76
CA VAL A 220 -12.35 -8.13 6.22
C VAL A 220 -10.95 -8.12 6.84
N SER A 221 -10.87 -7.71 8.10
CA SER A 221 -9.61 -7.76 8.85
C SER A 221 -9.21 -9.20 9.18
N ASP A 222 -7.91 -9.43 9.39
CA ASP A 222 -7.36 -10.71 9.83
C ASP A 222 -8.08 -11.28 11.07
N SER A 223 -8.54 -10.40 11.98
CA SER A 223 -9.30 -10.81 13.17
C SER A 223 -10.62 -11.49 12.83
N VAL A 224 -11.28 -11.03 11.77
CA VAL A 224 -12.53 -11.64 11.30
C VAL A 224 -12.23 -12.99 10.64
N VAL A 225 -11.16 -13.09 9.83
CA VAL A 225 -10.71 -14.36 9.25
C VAL A 225 -10.42 -15.38 10.35
N ILE A 226 -9.66 -15.00 11.39
CA ILE A 226 -9.38 -15.87 12.55
C ILE A 226 -10.68 -16.33 13.22
N SER A 227 -11.64 -15.44 13.42
CA SER A 227 -12.94 -15.78 13.99
C SER A 227 -13.72 -16.74 13.11
N MET A 228 -13.73 -16.56 11.79
CA MET A 228 -14.42 -17.45 10.86
C MET A 228 -13.78 -18.84 10.84
N VAL A 229 -12.45 -18.94 10.82
CA VAL A 229 -11.74 -20.21 10.95
C VAL A 229 -12.08 -20.90 12.26
N SER A 230 -12.13 -20.18 13.39
CA SER A 230 -12.48 -20.75 14.70
C SER A 230 -13.88 -21.33 14.76
N HIS A 231 -14.78 -20.93 13.86
CA HIS A 231 -16.14 -21.48 13.72
C HIS A 231 -16.25 -22.55 12.60
N GLY A 232 -15.13 -23.01 12.07
CA GLY A 232 -15.11 -24.07 11.06
C GLY A 232 -15.59 -23.68 9.67
N LEU A 233 -15.59 -22.37 9.35
CA LEU A 233 -16.06 -21.86 8.05
C LEU A 233 -15.03 -22.04 6.93
N GLY A 234 -13.86 -22.54 7.23
CA GLY A 234 -12.77 -22.81 6.31
C GLY A 234 -11.42 -22.80 7.00
N VAL A 235 -10.37 -22.84 6.20
CA VAL A 235 -8.97 -22.72 6.64
C VAL A 235 -8.37 -21.45 6.08
N SER A 236 -7.21 -21.02 6.60
CA SER A 236 -6.53 -19.83 6.10
C SER A 236 -5.02 -19.94 6.27
N MET A 237 -4.32 -18.94 5.78
CA MET A 237 -2.90 -18.73 6.01
C MET A 237 -2.70 -17.28 6.47
N LEU A 238 -2.05 -17.10 7.61
CA LEU A 238 -1.74 -15.79 8.18
C LEU A 238 -0.30 -15.78 8.69
N SER A 239 0.29 -14.60 8.79
CA SER A 239 1.63 -14.52 9.33
C SER A 239 1.68 -14.64 10.85
N GLU A 240 2.84 -15.04 11.37
CA GLU A 240 3.04 -15.20 12.81
C GLU A 240 2.82 -13.88 13.57
N LEU A 241 3.22 -12.75 13.00
CA LEU A 241 3.00 -11.44 13.60
C LEU A 241 1.51 -11.10 13.74
N VAL A 242 0.67 -11.48 12.78
CA VAL A 242 -0.80 -11.32 12.87
C VAL A 242 -1.39 -12.15 14.00
N LEU A 243 -0.83 -13.33 14.25
CA LEU A 243 -1.30 -14.28 15.25
C LEU A 243 -0.83 -13.98 16.67
N LYS A 244 0.08 -13.04 16.86
CA LYS A 244 0.61 -12.68 18.17
C LYS A 244 -0.54 -12.25 19.10
N GLY A 245 -0.72 -12.98 20.21
CA GLY A 245 -1.80 -12.77 21.17
C GLY A 245 -3.19 -13.29 20.74
N ARG A 246 -3.29 -14.11 19.68
CA ARG A 246 -4.58 -14.60 19.12
C ARG A 246 -4.64 -16.09 18.85
N ARG A 247 -3.63 -16.85 19.25
CA ARG A 247 -3.52 -18.32 18.99
C ARG A 247 -4.53 -19.19 19.74
N ASP A 248 -5.19 -18.64 20.77
CA ASP A 248 -6.04 -19.44 21.67
C ASP A 248 -7.33 -19.94 21.02
N THR A 249 -7.77 -19.36 19.92
CA THR A 249 -9.05 -19.68 19.26
C THR A 249 -8.94 -20.60 18.07
N VAL A 250 -7.73 -20.80 17.53
CA VAL A 250 -7.45 -21.60 16.33
C VAL A 250 -6.23 -22.49 16.54
N GLN A 251 -6.02 -23.48 15.68
CA GLN A 251 -4.74 -24.14 15.55
C GLN A 251 -3.88 -23.37 14.56
N ALA A 252 -2.64 -23.07 14.92
CA ALA A 252 -1.68 -22.38 14.07
C ALA A 252 -0.41 -23.23 13.97
N LEU A 253 -0.10 -23.74 12.77
CA LEU A 253 1.04 -24.61 12.51
C LEU A 253 2.00 -23.99 11.49
N PRO A 254 3.32 -24.20 11.67
CA PRO A 254 4.29 -23.90 10.63
C PRO A 254 3.97 -24.66 9.34
N LEU A 255 4.19 -24.01 8.21
CA LEU A 255 3.97 -24.60 6.89
C LEU A 255 5.14 -25.48 6.45
N TYR A 256 4.84 -26.53 5.70
CA TYR A 256 5.82 -27.29 4.96
C TYR A 256 5.42 -27.38 3.47
N PRO A 257 6.27 -26.93 2.51
CA PRO A 257 7.52 -26.18 2.76
C PRO A 257 7.25 -24.84 3.44
N ALA A 258 8.23 -24.34 4.18
CA ALA A 258 8.12 -23.08 4.88
C ALA A 258 7.91 -21.91 3.90
N ALA A 259 7.06 -20.97 4.29
CA ALA A 259 6.82 -19.72 3.57
C ALA A 259 6.95 -18.55 4.53
N VAL A 260 7.50 -17.44 4.05
CA VAL A 260 7.71 -16.23 4.83
C VAL A 260 7.31 -15.01 4.02
N ARG A 261 6.93 -13.93 4.69
CA ARG A 261 6.87 -12.60 4.11
C ARG A 261 8.06 -11.78 4.60
N GLU A 262 8.80 -11.19 3.68
CA GLU A 262 9.92 -10.32 4.02
C GLU A 262 9.36 -8.96 4.47
N LEU A 263 9.50 -8.61 5.74
CA LEU A 263 9.08 -7.33 6.29
C LEU A 263 10.24 -6.35 6.33
N GLY A 264 9.95 -5.09 6.02
CA GLY A 264 10.96 -4.05 5.98
C GLY A 264 10.39 -2.64 5.92
N ILE A 265 11.31 -1.70 5.75
CA ILE A 265 11.00 -0.29 5.58
C ILE A 265 11.15 0.09 4.11
N VAL A 266 10.13 0.74 3.58
CA VAL A 266 10.08 1.35 2.25
C VAL A 266 10.19 2.85 2.39
N THR A 267 11.05 3.46 1.61
CA THR A 267 11.14 4.91 1.48
C THR A 267 11.29 5.27 0.00
N ARG A 268 10.84 6.46 -0.40
CA ARG A 268 11.01 6.91 -1.78
C ARG A 268 12.51 7.05 -2.14
N SER A 269 13.28 7.65 -1.24
CA SER A 269 14.75 7.70 -1.32
C SER A 269 15.33 7.93 0.08
N LYS A 270 16.23 7.03 0.51
CA LYS A 270 16.92 7.16 1.81
C LYS A 270 17.73 8.45 1.90
N ASN A 271 18.31 8.89 0.77
CA ASN A 271 19.14 10.08 0.72
C ASN A 271 18.33 11.37 0.92
N ASN A 272 17.05 11.35 0.60
CA ASN A 272 16.15 12.51 0.69
C ASN A 272 15.34 12.56 1.98
N LEU A 273 15.49 11.56 2.87
CA LEU A 273 14.84 11.59 4.18
C LEU A 273 15.40 12.72 5.04
N ARG A 274 14.50 13.43 5.72
CA ARG A 274 14.88 14.42 6.76
C ARG A 274 15.69 13.75 7.87
N PRO A 275 16.62 14.47 8.54
CA PRO A 275 17.43 13.89 9.60
C PRO A 275 16.62 13.16 10.68
N VAL A 276 15.51 13.74 11.12
CA VAL A 276 14.62 13.15 12.13
C VAL A 276 13.96 11.86 11.65
N ALA A 277 13.54 11.79 10.39
CA ALA A 277 12.98 10.58 9.80
C ALA A 277 14.04 9.48 9.62
N ARG A 278 15.28 9.84 9.26
CA ARG A 278 16.41 8.88 9.25
C ARG A 278 16.70 8.31 10.62
N HIS A 279 16.61 9.12 11.67
CA HIS A 279 16.79 8.65 13.03
C HIS A 279 15.67 7.68 13.44
N PHE A 280 14.42 7.99 13.09
CA PHE A 280 13.29 7.06 13.30
C PHE A 280 13.51 5.71 12.62
N VAL A 281 13.97 5.72 11.36
CA VAL A 281 14.33 4.47 10.63
C VAL A 281 15.45 3.72 11.35
N ALA A 282 16.49 4.41 11.85
CA ALA A 282 17.59 3.77 12.58
C ALA A 282 17.09 3.12 13.88
N THR A 283 16.28 3.83 14.67
CA THR A 283 15.67 3.32 15.91
C THR A 283 14.81 2.08 15.62
N ALA A 284 13.97 2.15 14.58
CA ALA A 284 13.13 1.01 14.17
C ALA A 284 13.97 -0.21 13.74
N CYS A 285 15.04 0.01 12.96
CA CYS A 285 15.94 -1.06 12.55
C CYS A 285 16.65 -1.72 13.73
N GLU A 286 17.12 -0.95 14.68
CA GLU A 286 17.81 -1.45 15.88
C GLU A 286 16.86 -2.31 16.73
N MET A 287 15.69 -1.78 17.03
CA MET A 287 14.73 -2.44 17.92
C MET A 287 14.14 -3.71 17.30
N ILE A 288 13.66 -3.64 16.06
CA ILE A 288 12.94 -4.75 15.44
C ILE A 288 13.88 -5.92 15.12
N ARG A 289 15.15 -5.65 14.77
CA ARG A 289 16.14 -6.71 14.56
C ARG A 289 16.64 -7.37 15.85
N ALA A 290 16.39 -6.76 16.99
CA ALA A 290 16.72 -7.31 18.30
C ALA A 290 15.57 -8.14 18.90
N MET A 291 14.37 -8.12 18.30
CA MET A 291 13.22 -8.94 18.68
C MET A 291 13.35 -10.38 18.17
#